data_eedb671992e00860c2b174eec007b455
#
_entry.id   eedb671992e00860c2b174eec007b455
#
_cell.length_a   1.000
_cell.length_b   1.000
_cell.length_c   1.000
_cell.angle_alpha   90.00
_cell.angle_beta   90.00
_cell.angle_gamma   90.00
#
_symmetry.space_group_name_H-M   'P 1'
#
loop_
_entity.id
_entity.type
_entity.pdbx_description
1 polymer ?
#
loop_
_entity_poly.entity_id
_entity_poly.type
_entity_poly.pdbx_seq_one_letter_code
_entity_poly.pdbx_strand_id
1 'polypeptide(L)'
;MGDTTSADVVVIGSGVSGLSAALSVAEGGAKVIVFERQRSLGGTSNFFHGIFAAESDMQRGRFITYSRDEAFKNIMEYSHWRANPRLVRAIVDESAATITWLQRQGVEFIDAINNLLDAPRTYHVVKGGGEAVVKTLAIRIKEKGVDIKLSTPVKRILKQGDFINGVILEEDGEEIKVSAKVVVIASGGYANNKEWIKKYTGLDLDVNVVPVGNVDKMGDGIRMAFEVGADNEGLGVLELFRVGPMGPEFAMKSSIEYAAVQPDLWVDNQGERFCDESIGFYETSVGNASARLKESGNYSIFDSSTVKRLMENGIDKSHGIDFPPGSRVLDLDRDLAATLENRSTEVFKADSIQELAEKIGVKPMRLKETIDEYNRFCEKGHDDLFAKDSKYLRPIKGPQFYAVRMRTVFLGTLGGIKINQKTEVIDKKDRVIPGLYAVGFDAGGMYGDSYSIKPASGISAGFAINSGRIAGRNALRYLGK
;
A
#
# COMPACT_ATOMS: atom_id res chain seq x y z
N MET A 1 12.74 -42.24 12.01
CA MET A 1 11.71 -41.28 12.44
C MET A 1 12.44 -39.96 12.58
N GLY A 2 12.36 -39.09 11.57
CA GLY A 2 13.01 -37.80 11.63
C GLY A 2 12.48 -36.97 12.79
N ASP A 3 13.33 -36.21 13.45
CA ASP A 3 12.97 -35.29 14.54
C ASP A 3 11.86 -34.37 14.09
N THR A 4 10.66 -34.56 14.62
CA THR A 4 9.51 -33.72 14.27
C THR A 4 9.74 -32.35 14.88
N THR A 5 10.12 -31.38 14.06
CA THR A 5 10.25 -29.98 14.50
C THR A 5 8.92 -29.52 15.11
N SER A 6 8.96 -28.96 16.33
CA SER A 6 7.76 -28.51 17.04
C SER A 6 7.94 -27.11 17.61
N ALA A 7 6.87 -26.33 17.59
CA ALA A 7 6.76 -25.01 18.23
C ALA A 7 5.41 -24.87 18.92
N ASP A 8 5.27 -23.88 19.82
CA ASP A 8 3.95 -23.49 20.32
C ASP A 8 3.17 -22.74 19.23
N VAL A 9 3.89 -21.85 18.50
CA VAL A 9 3.36 -20.99 17.45
C VAL A 9 4.21 -21.07 16.20
N VAL A 10 3.59 -21.21 15.04
CA VAL A 10 4.18 -21.01 13.72
C VAL A 10 3.67 -19.71 13.14
N VAL A 11 4.58 -18.88 12.64
CA VAL A 11 4.25 -17.66 11.89
C VAL A 11 4.66 -17.83 10.42
N ILE A 12 3.73 -17.58 9.50
CA ILE A 12 3.92 -17.72 8.05
C ILE A 12 4.13 -16.34 7.45
N GLY A 13 5.37 -15.99 7.12
CA GLY A 13 5.76 -14.70 6.56
C GLY A 13 6.51 -13.80 7.55
N SER A 14 7.49 -13.06 7.02
CA SER A 14 8.41 -12.20 7.77
C SER A 14 8.18 -10.70 7.53
N GLY A 15 7.02 -10.30 7.04
CA GLY A 15 6.59 -8.90 7.01
C GLY A 15 6.45 -8.34 8.44
N VAL A 16 6.28 -7.02 8.60
CA VAL A 16 6.15 -6.41 9.95
C VAL A 16 5.01 -7.00 10.76
N SER A 17 3.95 -7.50 10.13
CA SER A 17 2.84 -8.17 10.83
C SER A 17 3.28 -9.51 11.45
N GLY A 18 3.99 -10.33 10.68
CA GLY A 18 4.54 -11.60 11.15
C GLY A 18 5.63 -11.40 12.22
N LEU A 19 6.56 -10.47 11.99
CA LEU A 19 7.62 -10.15 12.96
C LEU A 19 7.04 -9.59 14.27
N SER A 20 5.99 -8.74 14.20
CA SER A 20 5.31 -8.22 15.38
C SER A 20 4.57 -9.31 16.16
N ALA A 21 3.95 -10.26 15.47
CA ALA A 21 3.32 -11.43 16.11
C ALA A 21 4.36 -12.31 16.79
N ALA A 22 5.44 -12.65 16.07
CA ALA A 22 6.50 -13.51 16.58
C ALA A 22 7.20 -12.91 17.82
N LEU A 23 7.52 -11.60 17.76
CA LEU A 23 8.14 -10.92 18.91
C LEU A 23 7.18 -10.90 20.12
N SER A 24 5.90 -10.57 19.91
CA SER A 24 4.91 -10.56 20.99
C SER A 24 4.72 -11.94 21.62
N VAL A 25 4.77 -13.02 20.84
CA VAL A 25 4.75 -14.41 21.34
C VAL A 25 6.01 -14.72 22.15
N ALA A 26 7.17 -14.37 21.64
CA ALA A 26 8.46 -14.63 22.29
C ALA A 26 8.63 -13.85 23.60
N GLU A 27 8.12 -12.59 23.66
CA GLU A 27 8.08 -11.79 24.89
C GLU A 27 7.25 -12.47 25.99
N GLY A 28 6.23 -13.25 25.63
CA GLY A 28 5.43 -14.06 26.55
C GLY A 28 5.99 -15.46 26.85
N GLY A 29 7.20 -15.78 26.36
CA GLY A 29 7.90 -17.04 26.68
C GLY A 29 7.38 -18.30 25.96
N ALA A 30 6.64 -18.15 24.87
CA ALA A 30 6.24 -19.29 24.04
C ALA A 30 7.27 -19.54 22.92
N LYS A 31 7.45 -20.81 22.55
CA LYS A 31 8.33 -21.19 21.44
C LYS A 31 7.68 -20.86 20.12
N VAL A 32 8.33 -19.98 19.32
CA VAL A 32 7.83 -19.56 18.00
C VAL A 32 8.87 -19.83 16.92
N ILE A 33 8.41 -20.20 15.73
CA ILE A 33 9.21 -20.32 14.51
C ILE A 33 8.55 -19.48 13.43
N VAL A 34 9.36 -18.71 12.69
CA VAL A 34 8.92 -17.92 11.53
C VAL A 34 9.40 -18.60 10.27
N PHE A 35 8.51 -18.87 9.33
CA PHE A 35 8.83 -19.37 7.99
C PHE A 35 8.62 -18.28 6.96
N GLU A 36 9.65 -18.01 6.15
CA GLU A 36 9.65 -17.05 5.07
C GLU A 36 10.05 -17.75 3.75
N ARG A 37 9.23 -17.59 2.72
CA ARG A 37 9.49 -18.22 1.43
C ARG A 37 10.59 -17.53 0.62
N GLN A 38 10.80 -16.23 0.87
CA GLN A 38 11.82 -15.43 0.20
C GLN A 38 13.19 -15.62 0.85
N ARG A 39 14.24 -15.20 0.11
CA ARG A 39 15.62 -15.19 0.61
C ARG A 39 15.92 -14.00 1.55
N SER A 40 14.99 -13.03 1.64
CA SER A 40 15.11 -11.82 2.45
C SER A 40 13.85 -11.57 3.25
N LEU A 41 13.99 -10.79 4.32
CA LEU A 41 12.89 -10.42 5.22
C LEU A 41 12.09 -9.22 4.71
N GLY A 42 10.86 -9.09 5.19
CA GLY A 42 10.08 -7.86 5.15
C GLY A 42 9.09 -7.73 4.00
N GLY A 43 9.38 -8.26 2.81
CA GLY A 43 8.50 -8.12 1.65
C GLY A 43 8.06 -6.67 1.42
N THR A 44 6.75 -6.41 1.24
CA THR A 44 6.19 -5.05 1.06
C THR A 44 6.44 -4.12 2.25
N SER A 45 6.69 -4.67 3.44
CA SER A 45 6.95 -3.85 4.63
C SER A 45 8.22 -2.99 4.52
N ASN A 46 9.11 -3.28 3.58
CA ASN A 46 10.30 -2.47 3.35
C ASN A 46 9.98 -1.10 2.70
N PHE A 47 8.75 -0.88 2.17
CA PHE A 47 8.42 0.30 1.37
C PHE A 47 7.62 1.38 2.11
N PHE A 48 7.11 1.15 3.33
CA PHE A 48 6.40 2.20 4.04
C PHE A 48 7.37 3.22 4.70
N HIS A 49 6.89 4.44 4.94
CA HIS A 49 7.67 5.50 5.58
C HIS A 49 7.13 5.94 6.93
N GLY A 50 5.88 5.61 7.25
CA GLY A 50 5.27 6.02 8.50
C GLY A 50 4.11 5.11 8.91
N ILE A 51 3.71 5.25 10.16
CA ILE A 51 2.75 4.39 10.86
C ILE A 51 1.65 5.25 11.45
N PHE A 52 0.40 4.82 11.29
CA PHE A 52 -0.75 5.46 11.91
C PHE A 52 -0.74 5.32 13.43
N ALA A 53 -0.99 6.44 14.12
CA ALA A 53 -1.47 6.41 15.50
C ALA A 53 -2.33 7.63 15.83
N ALA A 54 -3.23 7.45 16.81
CA ALA A 54 -4.02 8.51 17.43
C ALA A 54 -3.72 8.57 18.94
N GLU A 55 -3.61 9.78 19.49
CA GLU A 55 -3.27 10.05 20.89
C GLU A 55 -1.91 9.45 21.35
N SER A 56 -0.92 9.43 20.48
CA SER A 56 0.44 9.04 20.87
C SER A 56 1.12 10.11 21.75
N ASP A 57 2.18 9.73 22.48
CA ASP A 57 2.99 10.68 23.24
C ASP A 57 3.63 11.74 22.33
N MET A 58 4.01 11.38 21.11
CA MET A 58 4.53 12.33 20.12
C MET A 58 3.47 13.35 19.72
N GLN A 59 2.23 12.94 19.50
CA GLN A 59 1.12 13.87 19.20
C GLN A 59 0.82 14.76 20.39
N ARG A 60 0.75 14.22 21.61
CA ARG A 60 0.56 15.01 22.83
C ARG A 60 1.65 16.07 23.02
N GLY A 61 2.91 15.69 22.82
CA GLY A 61 4.05 16.62 22.88
C GLY A 61 4.03 17.71 21.79
N ARG A 62 3.23 17.56 20.74
CA ARG A 62 3.03 18.55 19.67
C ARG A 62 1.65 19.24 19.73
N PHE A 63 0.90 19.06 20.83
CA PHE A 63 -0.46 19.61 21.01
C PHE A 63 -1.43 19.19 19.89
N ILE A 64 -1.26 17.98 19.31
CA ILE A 64 -2.16 17.43 18.33
C ILE A 64 -3.30 16.72 19.05
N THR A 65 -4.54 17.18 18.81
CA THR A 65 -5.73 16.76 19.56
C THR A 65 -6.57 15.68 18.89
N TYR A 66 -6.12 15.11 17.76
CA TYR A 66 -6.87 14.07 17.04
C TYR A 66 -7.04 12.82 17.89
N SER A 67 -8.25 12.62 18.38
CA SER A 67 -8.59 11.55 19.33
C SER A 67 -8.80 10.19 18.63
N ARG A 68 -8.75 9.12 19.42
CA ARG A 68 -9.10 7.78 18.95
C ARG A 68 -10.57 7.68 18.51
N ASP A 69 -11.46 8.43 19.17
CA ASP A 69 -12.89 8.47 18.78
C ASP A 69 -13.08 9.16 17.44
N GLU A 70 -12.41 10.28 17.20
CA GLU A 70 -12.42 10.94 15.89
C GLU A 70 -11.81 10.05 14.81
N ALA A 71 -10.67 9.41 15.08
CA ALA A 71 -10.04 8.48 14.15
C ALA A 71 -10.98 7.33 13.78
N PHE A 72 -11.61 6.71 14.78
CA PHE A 72 -12.59 5.64 14.57
C PHE A 72 -13.76 6.11 13.69
N LYS A 73 -14.41 7.21 14.05
CA LYS A 73 -15.55 7.75 13.30
C LYS A 73 -15.15 8.08 11.86
N ASN A 74 -14.06 8.78 11.67
CA ASN A 74 -13.61 9.19 10.34
C ASN A 74 -13.22 7.99 9.45
N ILE A 75 -12.60 6.94 10.02
CA ILE A 75 -12.33 5.70 9.29
C ILE A 75 -13.65 5.00 8.90
N MET A 76 -14.60 4.89 9.82
CA MET A 76 -15.89 4.24 9.54
C MET A 76 -16.70 5.01 8.50
N GLU A 77 -16.76 6.34 8.56
CA GLU A 77 -17.42 7.19 7.58
C GLU A 77 -16.75 7.11 6.21
N TYR A 78 -15.42 7.15 6.16
CA TYR A 78 -14.67 7.03 4.92
C TYR A 78 -14.89 5.68 4.23
N SER A 79 -15.02 4.61 5.00
CA SER A 79 -15.33 3.26 4.50
C SER A 79 -16.84 3.00 4.35
N HIS A 80 -17.68 4.04 4.38
CA HIS A 80 -19.14 3.95 4.26
C HIS A 80 -19.76 2.96 5.26
N TRP A 81 -19.17 2.83 6.46
CA TRP A 81 -19.54 1.85 7.50
C TRP A 81 -19.47 0.39 7.05
N ARG A 82 -18.74 0.08 5.97
CA ARG A 82 -18.53 -1.28 5.45
C ARG A 82 -17.36 -2.00 6.10
N ALA A 83 -16.45 -1.29 6.78
CA ALA A 83 -15.41 -1.89 7.61
C ALA A 83 -16.01 -2.55 8.86
N ASN A 84 -15.33 -3.55 9.43
CA ASN A 84 -15.73 -4.18 10.69
C ASN A 84 -15.45 -3.21 11.86
N PRO A 85 -16.50 -2.65 12.51
CA PRO A 85 -16.31 -1.58 13.49
C PRO A 85 -15.55 -2.05 14.74
N ARG A 86 -15.69 -3.33 15.15
CA ARG A 86 -14.96 -3.86 16.31
C ARG A 86 -13.48 -4.03 16.01
N LEU A 87 -13.15 -4.43 14.78
CA LEU A 87 -11.76 -4.53 14.33
C LEU A 87 -11.13 -3.13 14.22
N VAL A 88 -11.79 -2.20 13.54
CA VAL A 88 -11.31 -0.80 13.42
C VAL A 88 -11.06 -0.21 14.80
N ARG A 89 -12.00 -0.37 15.76
CA ARG A 89 -11.85 0.11 17.12
C ARG A 89 -10.63 -0.48 17.82
N ALA A 90 -10.44 -1.80 17.74
CA ALA A 90 -9.29 -2.48 18.35
C ALA A 90 -7.95 -1.97 17.79
N ILE A 91 -7.88 -1.72 16.49
CA ILE A 91 -6.67 -1.21 15.83
C ILE A 91 -6.37 0.25 16.24
N VAL A 92 -7.40 1.10 16.26
CA VAL A 92 -7.26 2.51 16.67
C VAL A 92 -6.83 2.60 18.14
N ASP A 93 -7.43 1.83 19.03
CA ASP A 93 -7.11 1.84 20.46
C ASP A 93 -5.67 1.38 20.77
N GLU A 94 -5.15 0.43 19.99
CA GLU A 94 -3.79 -0.07 20.13
C GLU A 94 -2.71 0.84 19.51
N SER A 95 -3.09 1.77 18.66
CA SER A 95 -2.16 2.50 17.77
C SER A 95 -1.09 3.27 18.55
N ALA A 96 -1.45 4.03 19.56
CA ALA A 96 -0.49 4.78 20.40
C ALA A 96 0.46 3.85 21.15
N ALA A 97 -0.07 2.79 21.76
CA ALA A 97 0.74 1.81 22.48
C ALA A 97 1.72 1.08 21.55
N THR A 98 1.37 0.95 20.28
CA THR A 98 2.26 0.37 19.27
C THR A 98 3.44 1.28 18.95
N ILE A 99 3.25 2.59 18.84
CA ILE A 99 4.37 3.53 18.68
C ILE A 99 5.35 3.41 19.85
N THR A 100 4.83 3.43 21.07
CA THR A 100 5.64 3.27 22.29
C THR A 100 6.36 1.91 22.32
N TRP A 101 5.69 0.82 21.92
CA TRP A 101 6.30 -0.51 21.85
C TRP A 101 7.45 -0.54 20.83
N LEU A 102 7.26 0.01 19.63
CA LEU A 102 8.30 0.09 18.60
C LEU A 102 9.51 0.90 19.07
N GLN A 103 9.28 2.03 19.76
CA GLN A 103 10.36 2.83 20.36
C GLN A 103 11.18 2.02 21.38
N ARG A 104 10.50 1.23 22.22
CA ARG A 104 11.16 0.30 23.17
C ARG A 104 11.98 -0.79 22.49
N GLN A 105 11.56 -1.19 21.28
CA GLN A 105 12.36 -2.13 20.47
C GLN A 105 13.58 -1.45 19.82
N GLY A 106 13.64 -0.12 19.81
CA GLY A 106 14.74 0.65 19.21
C GLY A 106 14.40 1.28 17.85
N VAL A 107 13.12 1.30 17.45
CA VAL A 107 12.69 2.04 16.26
C VAL A 107 12.67 3.53 16.56
N GLU A 108 13.36 4.33 15.73
CA GLU A 108 13.39 5.78 15.85
C GLU A 108 12.30 6.40 14.96
N PHE A 109 11.59 7.39 15.53
CA PHE A 109 10.61 8.21 14.83
C PHE A 109 11.10 9.64 14.69
N ILE A 110 10.78 10.29 13.57
CA ILE A 110 11.18 11.67 13.28
C ILE A 110 10.13 12.65 13.81
N ASP A 111 8.88 12.50 13.37
CA ASP A 111 7.76 13.37 13.77
C ASP A 111 6.40 12.70 13.49
N ALA A 112 5.34 13.30 14.02
CA ALA A 112 3.96 13.03 13.66
C ALA A 112 3.44 14.15 12.76
N ILE A 113 3.20 13.85 11.48
CA ILE A 113 2.83 14.82 10.44
C ILE A 113 1.47 14.50 9.80
N ASN A 114 0.96 15.44 9.00
CA ASN A 114 -0.04 15.16 7.97
C ASN A 114 0.68 14.68 6.70
N ASN A 115 0.29 13.53 6.19
CA ASN A 115 0.86 12.99 4.94
C ASN A 115 0.17 13.52 3.69
N LEU A 116 -1.08 13.96 3.83
CA LEU A 116 -1.90 14.53 2.76
C LEU A 116 -2.40 15.91 3.16
N LEU A 117 -2.73 16.73 2.15
CA LEU A 117 -3.38 18.03 2.37
C LEU A 117 -4.67 17.84 3.18
N ASP A 118 -4.87 18.70 4.19
CA ASP A 118 -6.05 18.68 5.08
C ASP A 118 -6.29 17.37 5.84
N ALA A 119 -5.30 16.45 5.86
CA ALA A 119 -5.38 15.24 6.66
C ALA A 119 -4.95 15.51 8.11
N PRO A 120 -5.51 14.77 9.09
CA PRO A 120 -5.02 14.86 10.47
C PRO A 120 -3.56 14.36 10.59
N ARG A 121 -2.84 14.89 11.56
CA ARG A 121 -1.45 14.55 11.83
C ARG A 121 -1.33 13.19 12.53
N THR A 122 -1.59 12.12 11.78
CA THR A 122 -1.59 10.73 12.27
C THR A 122 -0.39 9.91 11.78
N TYR A 123 0.40 10.47 10.86
CA TYR A 123 1.48 9.77 10.19
C TYR A 123 2.79 9.93 11.00
N HIS A 124 3.15 8.88 11.75
CA HIS A 124 4.39 8.85 12.52
C HIS A 124 5.53 8.39 11.63
N VAL A 125 6.35 9.32 11.20
CA VAL A 125 7.45 9.10 10.25
C VAL A 125 8.55 8.30 10.93
N VAL A 126 8.89 7.16 10.33
CA VAL A 126 9.97 6.28 10.80
C VAL A 126 11.30 6.69 10.17
N LYS A 127 12.33 6.87 10.99
CA LYS A 127 13.70 7.09 10.50
C LYS A 127 14.22 5.81 9.83
N GLY A 128 14.51 5.89 8.53
CA GLY A 128 14.90 4.75 7.71
C GLY A 128 13.73 3.88 7.22
N GLY A 129 12.48 4.34 7.44
CA GLY A 129 11.29 3.69 6.87
C GLY A 129 11.04 2.27 7.37
N GLY A 130 10.28 1.53 6.57
CA GLY A 130 9.87 0.17 6.89
C GLY A 130 11.03 -0.82 6.99
N GLU A 131 12.07 -0.64 6.18
CA GLU A 131 13.28 -1.46 6.24
C GLU A 131 13.94 -1.39 7.63
N ALA A 132 14.02 -0.21 8.22
CA ALA A 132 14.55 -0.03 9.58
C ALA A 132 13.69 -0.76 10.62
N VAL A 133 12.36 -0.75 10.48
CA VAL A 133 11.45 -1.48 11.38
C VAL A 133 11.65 -2.99 11.24
N VAL A 134 11.67 -3.51 10.00
CA VAL A 134 11.91 -4.94 9.72
C VAL A 134 13.23 -5.41 10.33
N LYS A 135 14.31 -4.67 10.07
CA LYS A 135 15.65 -4.97 10.61
C LYS A 135 15.67 -4.99 12.14
N THR A 136 15.07 -3.97 12.75
CA THR A 136 15.01 -3.85 14.22
C THR A 136 14.24 -5.01 14.84
N LEU A 137 13.02 -5.31 14.34
CA LEU A 137 12.22 -6.42 14.85
C LEU A 137 12.91 -7.77 14.65
N ALA A 138 13.56 -7.99 13.51
CA ALA A 138 14.31 -9.23 13.24
C ALA A 138 15.48 -9.43 14.22
N ILE A 139 16.20 -8.36 14.59
CA ILE A 139 17.25 -8.40 15.62
C ILE A 139 16.62 -8.79 16.97
N ARG A 140 15.55 -8.12 17.39
CA ARG A 140 14.88 -8.41 18.67
C ARG A 140 14.34 -9.82 18.77
N ILE A 141 13.82 -10.34 17.68
CA ILE A 141 13.33 -11.74 17.59
C ILE A 141 14.49 -12.72 17.79
N LYS A 142 15.64 -12.48 17.13
CA LYS A 142 16.85 -13.32 17.31
C LYS A 142 17.38 -13.28 18.74
N GLU A 143 17.38 -12.09 19.39
CA GLU A 143 17.78 -11.96 20.80
C GLU A 143 16.88 -12.76 21.75
N LYS A 144 15.64 -13.02 21.35
CA LYS A 144 14.69 -13.89 22.07
C LYS A 144 14.83 -15.38 21.71
N GLY A 145 15.80 -15.75 20.89
CA GLY A 145 16.01 -17.14 20.48
C GLY A 145 14.99 -17.68 19.48
N VAL A 146 14.28 -16.81 18.80
CA VAL A 146 13.32 -17.22 17.73
C VAL A 146 14.07 -17.60 16.47
N ASP A 147 13.70 -18.75 15.92
CA ASP A 147 14.25 -19.23 14.64
C ASP A 147 13.46 -18.63 13.47
N ILE A 148 14.16 -18.01 12.52
CA ILE A 148 13.60 -17.50 11.26
C ILE A 148 14.17 -18.32 10.13
N LYS A 149 13.36 -19.11 9.47
CA LYS A 149 13.73 -19.96 8.33
C LYS A 149 13.39 -19.24 7.03
N LEU A 150 14.41 -18.78 6.30
CA LEU A 150 14.30 -18.20 4.96
C LEU A 150 14.26 -19.29 3.90
N SER A 151 13.79 -18.96 2.70
CA SER A 151 13.65 -19.89 1.58
C SER A 151 12.84 -21.15 1.93
N THR A 152 11.93 -21.04 2.89
CA THR A 152 11.17 -22.17 3.43
C THR A 152 9.66 -21.93 3.27
N PRO A 153 9.06 -22.26 2.13
CA PRO A 153 7.64 -22.05 1.87
C PRO A 153 6.77 -23.02 2.69
N VAL A 154 5.77 -22.47 3.37
CA VAL A 154 4.68 -23.28 3.95
C VAL A 154 3.68 -23.61 2.84
N LYS A 155 3.31 -24.87 2.71
CA LYS A 155 2.41 -25.38 1.67
C LYS A 155 0.98 -25.58 2.16
N ARG A 156 0.81 -26.06 3.38
CA ARG A 156 -0.52 -26.38 3.95
C ARG A 156 -0.54 -26.11 5.45
N ILE A 157 -1.72 -25.71 5.95
CA ILE A 157 -2.04 -25.67 7.37
C ILE A 157 -2.72 -26.99 7.72
N LEU A 158 -2.31 -27.61 8.81
CA LEU A 158 -2.88 -28.87 9.32
C LEU A 158 -3.96 -28.59 10.35
N LYS A 159 -5.11 -29.25 10.18
CA LYS A 159 -6.24 -29.21 11.11
C LYS A 159 -6.61 -30.63 11.51
N GLN A 160 -6.85 -30.85 12.81
CA GLN A 160 -7.33 -32.11 13.36
C GLN A 160 -8.62 -31.87 14.15
N GLY A 161 -9.74 -32.35 13.62
CA GLY A 161 -11.05 -31.92 14.12
C GLY A 161 -11.25 -30.43 13.89
N ASP A 162 -11.56 -29.68 14.94
CA ASP A 162 -11.75 -28.23 14.87
C ASP A 162 -10.46 -27.43 15.18
N PHE A 163 -9.38 -28.08 15.59
CA PHE A 163 -8.15 -27.43 16.08
C PHE A 163 -7.03 -27.45 15.05
N ILE A 164 -6.21 -26.40 15.04
CA ILE A 164 -4.96 -26.35 14.28
C ILE A 164 -3.94 -27.30 14.93
N ASN A 165 -3.19 -28.03 14.09
CA ASN A 165 -2.21 -29.03 14.52
C ASN A 165 -0.80 -28.82 13.92
N GLY A 166 -0.57 -27.72 13.20
CA GLY A 166 0.71 -27.38 12.61
C GLY A 166 0.63 -27.03 11.13
N VAL A 167 1.76 -27.18 10.45
CA VAL A 167 1.91 -26.88 9.02
C VAL A 167 2.72 -27.96 8.31
N ILE A 168 2.61 -28.00 6.98
CA ILE A 168 3.51 -28.72 6.07
C ILE A 168 4.39 -27.71 5.35
N LEU A 169 5.68 -27.95 5.37
CA LEU A 169 6.70 -27.27 4.57
C LEU A 169 7.05 -28.13 3.36
N GLU A 170 7.69 -27.52 2.38
CA GLU A 170 8.40 -28.23 1.30
C GLU A 170 9.88 -27.84 1.37
N GLU A 171 10.75 -28.81 1.52
CA GLU A 171 12.21 -28.66 1.52
C GLU A 171 12.81 -29.77 0.66
N ASP A 172 13.57 -29.39 -0.35
CA ASP A 172 14.21 -30.29 -1.33
C ASP A 172 13.25 -31.31 -1.99
N GLY A 173 11.98 -30.90 -2.18
CA GLY A 173 10.91 -31.74 -2.76
C GLY A 173 10.25 -32.72 -1.80
N GLU A 174 10.62 -32.72 -0.52
CA GLU A 174 9.99 -33.51 0.50
C GLU A 174 9.05 -32.68 1.38
N GLU A 175 7.95 -33.29 1.83
CA GLU A 175 7.03 -32.67 2.76
C GLU A 175 7.50 -32.89 4.22
N ILE A 176 7.76 -31.78 4.93
CA ILE A 176 8.16 -31.79 6.34
C ILE A 176 7.00 -31.27 7.19
N LYS A 177 6.61 -32.06 8.16
CA LYS A 177 5.59 -31.68 9.15
C LYS A 177 6.22 -30.89 10.30
N VAL A 178 5.67 -29.72 10.61
CA VAL A 178 5.95 -28.94 11.81
C VAL A 178 4.70 -28.90 12.68
N SER A 179 4.79 -29.47 13.89
CA SER A 179 3.67 -29.48 14.83
C SER A 179 3.59 -28.15 15.58
N ALA A 180 2.38 -27.55 15.63
CA ALA A 180 2.12 -26.33 16.38
C ALA A 180 0.65 -26.26 16.81
N LYS A 181 0.39 -25.66 17.98
CA LYS A 181 -0.98 -25.40 18.46
C LYS A 181 -1.60 -24.14 17.87
N VAL A 182 -0.75 -23.23 17.41
CA VAL A 182 -1.15 -21.94 16.85
C VAL A 182 -0.41 -21.69 15.54
N VAL A 183 -1.16 -21.18 14.55
CA VAL A 183 -0.61 -20.67 13.28
C VAL A 183 -1.07 -19.23 13.07
N VAL A 184 -0.12 -18.34 12.77
CA VAL A 184 -0.38 -16.94 12.40
C VAL A 184 -0.04 -16.76 10.91
N ILE A 185 -1.02 -16.41 10.11
CA ILE A 185 -0.87 -16.16 8.67
C ILE A 185 -0.51 -14.68 8.46
N ALA A 186 0.67 -14.43 7.87
CA ALA A 186 1.24 -13.11 7.61
C ALA A 186 1.97 -13.05 6.25
N SER A 187 1.45 -13.76 5.24
CA SER A 187 2.10 -13.98 3.93
C SER A 187 1.99 -12.80 2.95
N GLY A 188 1.16 -11.78 3.27
CA GLY A 188 1.15 -10.50 2.57
C GLY A 188 0.16 -10.36 1.42
N GLY A 189 -0.90 -11.18 1.36
CA GLY A 189 -1.99 -11.06 0.40
C GLY A 189 -1.66 -11.61 -0.99
N TYR A 190 -2.37 -11.10 -2.04
CA TYR A 190 -2.33 -11.70 -3.38
C TYR A 190 -2.04 -10.70 -4.52
N ALA A 191 -1.29 -9.64 -4.24
CA ALA A 191 -1.07 -8.52 -5.18
C ALA A 191 -0.38 -8.91 -6.50
N ASN A 192 0.35 -10.03 -6.56
CA ASN A 192 1.00 -10.53 -7.78
C ASN A 192 0.21 -11.65 -8.48
N ASN A 193 -0.94 -12.05 -7.95
CA ASN A 193 -1.78 -13.10 -8.53
C ASN A 193 -2.76 -12.52 -9.56
N LYS A 194 -2.42 -12.62 -10.85
CA LYS A 194 -3.22 -12.07 -11.97
C LYS A 194 -4.66 -12.58 -11.98
N GLU A 195 -4.85 -13.88 -11.74
CA GLU A 195 -6.17 -14.50 -11.72
C GLU A 195 -7.03 -13.94 -10.58
N TRP A 196 -6.48 -13.85 -9.38
CA TRP A 196 -7.22 -13.35 -8.22
C TRP A 196 -7.50 -11.84 -8.30
N ILE A 197 -6.54 -11.05 -8.78
CA ILE A 197 -6.79 -9.63 -9.03
C ILE A 197 -7.94 -9.48 -10.01
N LYS A 198 -7.90 -10.17 -11.17
CA LYS A 198 -9.00 -10.10 -12.14
C LYS A 198 -10.32 -10.57 -11.57
N LYS A 199 -10.31 -11.70 -10.85
CA LYS A 199 -11.52 -12.30 -10.27
C LYS A 199 -12.21 -11.41 -9.24
N TYR A 200 -11.43 -10.81 -8.33
CA TYR A 200 -12.00 -10.11 -7.18
C TYR A 200 -12.16 -8.61 -7.39
N THR A 201 -11.36 -7.99 -8.26
CA THR A 201 -11.41 -6.54 -8.50
C THR A 201 -11.96 -6.17 -9.88
N GLY A 202 -11.99 -7.09 -10.83
CA GLY A 202 -12.30 -6.82 -12.23
C GLY A 202 -11.16 -6.15 -13.02
N LEU A 203 -10.06 -5.82 -12.36
CA LEU A 203 -8.90 -5.14 -12.96
C LEU A 203 -7.89 -6.14 -13.51
N ASP A 204 -7.18 -5.75 -14.55
CA ASP A 204 -6.10 -6.54 -15.14
C ASP A 204 -4.74 -6.04 -14.63
N LEU A 205 -3.94 -6.97 -14.07
CA LEU A 205 -2.57 -6.68 -13.63
C LEU A 205 -1.71 -6.33 -14.84
N ASP A 206 -0.82 -5.36 -14.68
CA ASP A 206 0.06 -4.79 -15.72
C ASP A 206 -0.68 -4.00 -16.83
N VAL A 207 -2.01 -4.00 -16.81
CA VAL A 207 -2.85 -3.20 -17.72
C VAL A 207 -3.48 -2.03 -16.98
N ASN A 208 -4.42 -2.28 -16.06
CA ASN A 208 -5.09 -1.23 -15.27
C ASN A 208 -4.28 -0.82 -14.04
N VAL A 209 -3.67 -1.82 -13.38
CA VAL A 209 -2.97 -1.65 -12.10
C VAL A 209 -1.64 -2.39 -12.07
N VAL A 210 -0.67 -1.85 -11.35
CA VAL A 210 0.67 -2.43 -11.20
C VAL A 210 1.01 -2.52 -9.71
N PRO A 211 1.44 -3.70 -9.21
CA PRO A 211 1.83 -3.84 -7.81
C PRO A 211 3.21 -3.22 -7.56
N VAL A 212 3.38 -2.61 -6.39
CA VAL A 212 4.70 -2.15 -5.94
C VAL A 212 5.60 -3.35 -5.68
N GLY A 213 6.74 -3.38 -6.37
CA GLY A 213 7.75 -4.41 -6.25
C GLY A 213 7.27 -5.80 -6.69
N ASN A 214 8.20 -6.63 -7.09
CA ASN A 214 7.94 -8.03 -7.38
C ASN A 214 8.35 -8.87 -6.16
N VAL A 215 7.49 -8.90 -5.15
CA VAL A 215 7.70 -9.65 -3.90
C VAL A 215 6.88 -10.96 -3.87
N ASP A 216 6.37 -11.36 -5.03
CA ASP A 216 5.73 -12.65 -5.30
C ASP A 216 4.58 -13.00 -4.33
N LYS A 217 3.68 -12.05 -4.11
CA LYS A 217 2.48 -12.22 -3.27
C LYS A 217 1.37 -12.94 -4.05
N MET A 218 1.28 -14.25 -3.89
CA MET A 218 0.37 -15.11 -4.68
C MET A 218 -0.91 -15.51 -3.95
N GLY A 219 -1.08 -15.12 -2.67
CA GLY A 219 -2.25 -15.47 -1.87
C GLY A 219 -2.14 -16.82 -1.16
N ASP A 220 -0.94 -17.33 -0.96
CA ASP A 220 -0.73 -18.67 -0.39
C ASP A 220 -1.35 -18.83 1.00
N GLY A 221 -1.16 -17.84 1.89
CA GLY A 221 -1.75 -17.88 3.23
C GLY A 221 -3.28 -17.86 3.20
N ILE A 222 -3.85 -17.03 2.32
CA ILE A 222 -5.31 -16.94 2.14
C ILE A 222 -5.87 -18.26 1.60
N ARG A 223 -5.21 -18.85 0.60
CA ARG A 223 -5.58 -20.16 0.05
C ARG A 223 -5.57 -21.24 1.15
N MET A 224 -4.48 -21.33 1.91
CA MET A 224 -4.35 -22.30 3.01
C MET A 224 -5.43 -22.12 4.09
N ALA A 225 -5.81 -20.87 4.39
CA ALA A 225 -6.90 -20.59 5.32
C ALA A 225 -8.24 -21.09 4.78
N PHE A 226 -8.53 -20.85 3.50
CA PHE A 226 -9.76 -21.36 2.88
C PHE A 226 -9.84 -22.89 2.84
N GLU A 227 -8.72 -23.58 2.63
CA GLU A 227 -8.63 -25.04 2.67
C GLU A 227 -9.00 -25.63 4.05
N VAL A 228 -8.75 -24.89 5.15
CA VAL A 228 -9.14 -25.30 6.50
C VAL A 228 -10.49 -24.73 6.95
N GLY A 229 -11.22 -24.05 6.03
CA GLY A 229 -12.62 -23.65 6.22
C GLY A 229 -12.82 -22.18 6.59
N ALA A 230 -11.81 -21.33 6.51
CA ALA A 230 -11.96 -19.89 6.74
C ALA A 230 -12.93 -19.23 5.75
N ASP A 231 -13.62 -18.20 6.22
CA ASP A 231 -14.40 -17.28 5.37
C ASP A 231 -13.53 -16.11 4.91
N ASN A 232 -14.05 -15.31 3.99
CA ASN A 232 -13.37 -14.15 3.42
C ASN A 232 -14.11 -12.85 3.71
N GLU A 233 -13.36 -11.74 3.67
CA GLU A 233 -13.91 -10.40 3.79
C GLU A 233 -13.08 -9.40 2.98
N GLY A 234 -13.74 -8.58 2.15
CA GLY A 234 -13.10 -7.45 1.45
C GLY A 234 -12.13 -7.81 0.32
N LEU A 235 -12.24 -8.99 -0.30
CA LEU A 235 -11.30 -9.47 -1.34
C LEU A 235 -11.15 -8.55 -2.56
N GLY A 236 -12.05 -7.60 -2.80
CA GLY A 236 -11.97 -6.68 -3.95
C GLY A 236 -11.25 -5.35 -3.66
N VAL A 237 -10.71 -5.15 -2.46
CA VAL A 237 -10.13 -3.85 -2.06
C VAL A 237 -8.63 -3.84 -2.29
N LEU A 238 -8.15 -2.83 -3.04
CA LEU A 238 -6.73 -2.58 -3.28
C LEU A 238 -6.26 -1.32 -2.55
N GLU A 239 -5.05 -1.34 -2.04
CA GLU A 239 -4.35 -0.16 -1.55
C GLU A 239 -3.81 0.64 -2.75
N LEU A 240 -4.72 1.34 -3.45
CA LEU A 240 -4.34 2.22 -4.55
C LEU A 240 -3.54 3.39 -3.97
N PHE A 241 -2.34 3.54 -4.47
CA PHE A 241 -1.33 4.38 -3.83
C PHE A 241 -1.00 5.63 -4.66
N ARG A 242 -0.81 5.48 -5.99
CA ARG A 242 -0.45 6.59 -6.86
C ARG A 242 -0.70 6.25 -8.33
N VAL A 243 -0.51 7.23 -9.19
CA VAL A 243 -0.29 7.04 -10.62
C VAL A 243 1.11 7.52 -10.99
N GLY A 244 1.72 6.93 -12.01
CA GLY A 244 3.04 7.35 -12.48
C GLY A 244 3.53 6.52 -13.66
N PRO A 245 4.62 6.95 -14.32
CA PRO A 245 5.27 6.17 -15.34
C PRO A 245 5.87 4.89 -14.73
N MET A 246 5.95 3.84 -15.51
CA MET A 246 6.45 2.54 -15.10
C MET A 246 7.59 2.10 -16.02
N GLY A 247 8.56 1.40 -15.45
CA GLY A 247 9.72 0.90 -16.17
C GLY A 247 10.98 0.94 -15.31
N PRO A 248 12.02 0.21 -15.68
CA PRO A 248 13.28 0.19 -14.93
C PRO A 248 14.00 1.56 -14.92
N GLU A 249 13.70 2.42 -15.91
CA GLU A 249 14.21 3.78 -16.01
C GLU A 249 13.53 4.78 -15.04
N PHE A 250 12.35 4.42 -14.48
CA PHE A 250 11.63 5.25 -13.53
C PHE A 250 11.80 4.69 -12.11
N ALA A 251 12.86 5.10 -11.45
CA ALA A 251 12.95 4.90 -10.01
C ALA A 251 11.83 5.67 -9.30
N MET A 252 11.35 5.15 -8.19
CA MET A 252 10.49 5.94 -7.30
C MET A 252 11.15 7.30 -7.03
N LYS A 253 10.38 8.39 -7.21
CA LYS A 253 10.86 9.78 -7.04
C LYS A 253 11.76 10.28 -8.18
N SER A 254 11.52 9.88 -9.43
CA SER A 254 12.18 10.48 -10.58
C SER A 254 11.66 11.88 -10.88
N SER A 255 12.49 12.74 -11.50
CA SER A 255 12.12 14.09 -11.94
C SER A 255 10.90 14.09 -12.87
N ILE A 256 10.82 13.09 -13.75
CA ILE A 256 9.70 12.91 -14.69
C ILE A 256 8.41 12.53 -13.94
N GLU A 257 8.49 11.66 -12.93
CA GLU A 257 7.33 11.35 -12.11
C GLU A 257 6.83 12.59 -11.37
N TYR A 258 7.73 13.40 -10.81
CA TYR A 258 7.36 14.66 -10.17
C TYR A 258 6.62 15.61 -11.11
N ALA A 259 7.04 15.71 -12.36
CA ALA A 259 6.36 16.51 -13.37
C ALA A 259 5.00 15.91 -13.74
N ALA A 260 4.94 14.63 -14.00
CA ALA A 260 3.75 13.95 -14.51
C ALA A 260 2.57 13.95 -13.52
N VAL A 261 2.82 13.93 -12.21
CA VAL A 261 1.76 13.91 -11.19
C VAL A 261 1.25 15.32 -10.81
N GLN A 262 1.78 16.38 -11.43
CA GLN A 262 1.27 17.72 -11.16
C GLN A 262 -0.15 17.91 -11.74
N PRO A 263 -0.93 18.87 -11.20
CA PRO A 263 -2.31 19.09 -11.62
C PRO A 263 -2.37 19.92 -12.93
N ASP A 264 -1.61 19.51 -13.96
CA ASP A 264 -1.66 20.15 -15.28
C ASP A 264 -2.84 19.56 -16.10
N LEU A 265 -2.65 18.89 -17.20
CA LEU A 265 -3.72 18.28 -17.98
C LEU A 265 -3.56 16.76 -18.05
N TRP A 266 -4.58 16.00 -17.67
CA TRP A 266 -4.59 14.55 -17.81
C TRP A 266 -5.68 14.10 -18.77
N VAL A 267 -5.32 13.19 -19.67
CA VAL A 267 -6.25 12.62 -20.64
C VAL A 267 -6.21 11.10 -20.60
N ASP A 268 -7.34 10.47 -20.89
CA ASP A 268 -7.42 9.03 -21.08
C ASP A 268 -6.88 8.63 -22.48
N ASN A 269 -6.99 7.34 -22.82
CA ASN A 269 -6.58 6.81 -24.12
C ASN A 269 -7.49 7.21 -25.31
N GLN A 270 -8.59 7.91 -25.04
CA GLN A 270 -9.41 8.55 -26.07
C GLN A 270 -9.02 10.02 -26.31
N GLY A 271 -8.13 10.56 -25.49
CA GLY A 271 -7.71 11.96 -25.50
C GLY A 271 -8.67 12.89 -24.78
N GLU A 272 -9.53 12.38 -23.91
CA GLU A 272 -10.51 13.15 -23.14
C GLU A 272 -10.07 13.31 -21.68
N ARG A 273 -10.34 14.47 -21.08
CA ARG A 273 -10.18 14.66 -19.63
C ARG A 273 -11.19 13.76 -18.90
N PHE A 274 -10.76 13.19 -17.77
CA PHE A 274 -11.58 12.24 -17.00
C PHE A 274 -11.75 12.61 -15.53
N CYS A 275 -11.11 13.67 -15.06
CA CYS A 275 -11.19 14.15 -13.68
C CYS A 275 -10.70 15.59 -13.53
N ASP A 276 -10.91 16.19 -12.37
CA ASP A 276 -10.12 17.31 -11.89
C ASP A 276 -8.72 16.80 -11.52
N GLU A 277 -7.70 17.24 -12.19
CA GLU A 277 -6.33 16.76 -12.01
C GLU A 277 -5.77 17.09 -10.61
N SER A 278 -6.37 18.03 -9.88
CA SER A 278 -6.01 18.32 -8.49
C SER A 278 -6.35 17.18 -7.52
N ILE A 279 -7.21 16.21 -7.92
CA ILE A 279 -7.40 14.98 -7.14
C ILE A 279 -6.11 14.20 -6.94
N GLY A 280 -5.08 14.44 -7.78
CA GLY A 280 -3.74 13.92 -7.59
C GLY A 280 -3.12 14.24 -6.24
N PHE A 281 -3.60 15.26 -5.51
CA PHE A 281 -3.20 15.52 -4.13
C PHE A 281 -3.65 14.42 -3.16
N TYR A 282 -4.62 13.61 -3.54
CA TYR A 282 -5.09 12.45 -2.78
C TYR A 282 -4.85 11.16 -3.57
N GLU A 283 -3.83 10.44 -3.19
CA GLU A 283 -3.30 9.29 -3.93
C GLU A 283 -4.37 8.23 -4.22
N THR A 284 -5.25 7.92 -3.26
CA THR A 284 -6.35 6.97 -3.47
C THR A 284 -7.37 7.49 -4.50
N SER A 285 -7.69 8.77 -4.49
CA SER A 285 -8.65 9.37 -5.43
C SER A 285 -8.14 9.27 -6.86
N VAL A 286 -6.89 9.63 -7.12
CA VAL A 286 -6.30 9.53 -8.45
C VAL A 286 -6.15 8.07 -8.89
N GLY A 287 -5.77 7.18 -7.97
CA GLY A 287 -5.70 5.74 -8.24
C GLY A 287 -7.06 5.18 -8.67
N ASN A 288 -8.13 5.50 -7.96
CA ASN A 288 -9.50 5.09 -8.32
C ASN A 288 -9.96 5.68 -9.66
N ALA A 289 -9.74 6.97 -9.90
CA ALA A 289 -10.12 7.63 -11.15
C ALA A 289 -9.41 6.99 -12.35
N SER A 290 -8.10 6.73 -12.23
CA SER A 290 -7.30 6.11 -13.29
C SER A 290 -7.62 4.62 -13.48
N ALA A 291 -7.78 3.85 -12.39
CA ALA A 291 -8.03 2.40 -12.47
C ALA A 291 -9.36 2.04 -13.17
N ARG A 292 -10.36 2.93 -13.13
CA ARG A 292 -11.65 2.72 -13.82
C ARG A 292 -11.60 2.91 -15.34
N LEU A 293 -10.53 3.53 -15.85
CA LEU A 293 -10.39 3.75 -17.28
C LEU A 293 -10.21 2.41 -18.02
N LYS A 294 -10.84 2.30 -19.20
CA LYS A 294 -10.64 1.15 -20.07
C LYS A 294 -9.26 1.26 -20.70
N GLU A 295 -8.55 0.14 -20.77
CA GLU A 295 -7.20 0.06 -21.33
C GLU A 295 -6.14 0.87 -20.55
N SER A 296 -4.92 0.47 -20.66
CA SER A 296 -3.80 0.82 -19.80
C SER A 296 -3.53 2.33 -19.62
N GLY A 297 -4.11 2.91 -18.56
CA GLY A 297 -3.62 4.16 -18.03
C GLY A 297 -4.20 5.42 -18.68
N ASN A 298 -3.60 6.52 -18.32
CA ASN A 298 -3.86 7.87 -18.79
C ASN A 298 -2.54 8.53 -19.14
N TYR A 299 -2.61 9.69 -19.76
CA TYR A 299 -1.44 10.51 -20.09
C TYR A 299 -1.50 11.84 -19.34
N SER A 300 -0.40 12.21 -18.69
CA SER A 300 -0.17 13.57 -18.25
C SER A 300 0.39 14.36 -19.43
N ILE A 301 -0.31 15.44 -19.83
CA ILE A 301 0.05 16.31 -20.96
C ILE A 301 0.54 17.65 -20.42
N PHE A 302 1.72 18.06 -20.84
CA PHE A 302 2.28 19.37 -20.49
C PHE A 302 3.18 19.89 -21.61
N ASP A 303 3.63 21.12 -21.49
CA ASP A 303 4.49 21.74 -22.49
C ASP A 303 5.81 22.26 -21.90
N SER A 304 6.64 22.84 -22.75
CA SER A 304 7.94 23.40 -22.34
C SER A 304 7.82 24.52 -21.30
N SER A 305 6.68 25.21 -21.22
CA SER A 305 6.45 26.23 -20.18
C SER A 305 6.26 25.57 -18.79
N THR A 306 5.60 24.43 -18.76
CA THR A 306 5.49 23.62 -17.53
C THR A 306 6.85 23.10 -17.07
N VAL A 307 7.67 22.57 -17.99
CA VAL A 307 9.04 22.13 -17.67
C VAL A 307 9.84 23.28 -17.04
N LYS A 308 9.85 24.44 -17.68
CA LYS A 308 10.50 25.64 -17.15
C LYS A 308 9.97 26.04 -15.78
N ARG A 309 8.65 26.08 -15.60
CA ARG A 309 8.00 26.41 -14.33
C ARG A 309 8.44 25.47 -13.20
N LEU A 310 8.46 24.16 -13.44
CA LEU A 310 8.85 23.16 -12.43
C LEU A 310 10.32 23.27 -12.04
N MET A 311 11.19 23.65 -12.98
CA MET A 311 12.61 23.89 -12.72
C MET A 311 12.86 25.19 -11.97
N GLU A 312 12.08 26.25 -12.23
CA GLU A 312 12.28 27.58 -11.64
C GLU A 312 11.48 27.78 -10.35
N ASN A 313 10.19 27.41 -10.34
CA ASN A 313 9.24 27.70 -9.27
C ASN A 313 8.92 26.47 -8.42
N GLY A 314 9.20 25.25 -8.92
CA GLY A 314 8.97 24.01 -8.22
C GLY A 314 7.58 23.42 -8.43
N ILE A 315 7.32 22.32 -7.71
CA ILE A 315 6.10 21.52 -7.77
C ILE A 315 4.98 22.11 -6.93
N ASP A 316 3.72 21.87 -7.33
CA ASP A 316 2.53 22.18 -6.52
C ASP A 316 2.16 21.03 -5.57
N LYS A 317 2.22 19.80 -6.10
CA LYS A 317 1.95 18.60 -5.34
C LYS A 317 3.24 18.03 -4.76
N SER A 318 3.30 17.86 -3.43
CA SER A 318 4.41 17.15 -2.78
C SER A 318 4.52 15.70 -3.26
N HIS A 319 5.72 15.17 -3.24
CA HIS A 319 5.97 13.75 -3.45
C HIS A 319 6.71 13.16 -2.26
N GLY A 320 5.95 12.70 -1.30
CA GLY A 320 6.49 12.27 -0.02
C GLY A 320 7.03 13.43 0.83
N ILE A 321 7.73 13.09 1.88
CA ILE A 321 8.23 14.05 2.88
C ILE A 321 9.45 14.82 2.37
N ASP A 322 10.26 14.17 1.54
CA ASP A 322 11.55 14.69 1.08
C ASP A 322 11.42 15.74 -0.04
N PHE A 323 10.23 15.84 -0.65
CA PHE A 323 9.97 16.74 -1.78
C PHE A 323 8.67 17.53 -1.57
N PRO A 324 8.69 18.56 -0.68
CA PRO A 324 7.50 19.37 -0.37
C PRO A 324 7.13 20.31 -1.52
N PRO A 325 5.91 20.90 -1.53
CA PRO A 325 5.52 21.92 -2.49
C PRO A 325 6.54 23.06 -2.57
N GLY A 326 6.81 23.56 -3.76
CA GLY A 326 7.85 24.55 -4.03
C GLY A 326 9.25 23.96 -4.28
N SER A 327 9.44 22.66 -4.10
CA SER A 327 10.72 22.01 -4.45
C SER A 327 10.94 22.04 -5.96
N ARG A 328 12.12 22.49 -6.38
CA ARG A 328 12.49 22.61 -7.79
C ARG A 328 12.93 21.27 -8.37
N VAL A 329 12.51 20.98 -9.59
CA VAL A 329 12.89 19.76 -10.33
C VAL A 329 14.03 20.10 -11.31
N LEU A 330 15.22 20.34 -10.78
CA LEU A 330 16.35 20.94 -11.50
C LEU A 330 16.87 20.09 -12.69
N ASP A 331 16.71 18.78 -12.62
CA ASP A 331 17.22 17.85 -13.64
C ASP A 331 16.16 17.43 -14.67
N LEU A 332 14.97 18.03 -14.66
CA LEU A 332 13.82 17.55 -15.44
C LEU A 332 14.07 17.56 -16.96
N ASP A 333 14.66 18.58 -17.50
CA ASP A 333 14.95 18.70 -18.94
C ASP A 333 16.01 17.68 -19.39
N ARG A 334 17.05 17.49 -18.59
CA ARG A 334 18.08 16.46 -18.82
C ARG A 334 17.49 15.05 -18.78
N ASP A 335 16.68 14.75 -17.77
CA ASP A 335 16.13 13.42 -17.59
C ASP A 335 15.07 13.10 -18.65
N LEU A 336 14.27 14.09 -19.09
CA LEU A 336 13.39 13.96 -20.25
C LEU A 336 14.18 13.67 -21.53
N ALA A 337 15.28 14.40 -21.80
CA ALA A 337 16.11 14.18 -22.98
C ALA A 337 16.71 12.76 -22.96
N ALA A 338 17.33 12.36 -21.86
CA ALA A 338 17.93 11.02 -21.70
C ALA A 338 16.91 9.89 -21.87
N THR A 339 15.70 10.06 -21.33
CA THR A 339 14.63 9.06 -21.45
C THR A 339 14.14 8.92 -22.88
N LEU A 340 14.04 10.03 -23.63
CA LEU A 340 13.65 10.05 -25.04
C LEU A 340 14.74 9.45 -25.95
N GLU A 341 16.02 9.72 -25.68
CA GLU A 341 17.17 9.10 -26.38
C GLU A 341 17.18 7.57 -26.19
N ASN A 342 16.81 7.09 -25.02
CA ASN A 342 16.68 5.66 -24.69
C ASN A 342 15.38 5.02 -25.26
N ARG A 343 14.61 5.76 -26.07
CA ARG A 343 13.37 5.29 -26.72
C ARG A 343 12.34 4.72 -25.73
N SER A 344 12.13 5.41 -24.64
CA SER A 344 11.08 5.06 -23.67
C SER A 344 9.71 4.93 -24.35
N THR A 345 8.93 3.98 -23.89
CA THR A 345 7.52 3.81 -24.30
C THR A 345 6.54 4.53 -23.37
N GLU A 346 7.05 5.23 -22.38
CA GLU A 346 6.25 5.91 -21.34
C GLU A 346 6.34 7.44 -21.46
N VAL A 347 7.38 7.98 -22.13
CA VAL A 347 7.58 9.42 -22.32
C VAL A 347 7.64 9.77 -23.80
N PHE A 348 6.86 10.76 -24.19
CA PHE A 348 6.74 11.20 -25.58
C PHE A 348 6.96 12.71 -25.67
N LYS A 349 7.57 13.16 -26.76
CA LYS A 349 7.79 14.56 -27.09
C LYS A 349 7.41 14.82 -28.54
N ALA A 350 6.81 15.99 -28.82
CA ALA A 350 6.42 16.41 -30.16
C ALA A 350 6.46 17.95 -30.30
N ASP A 351 6.55 18.44 -31.52
CA ASP A 351 6.52 19.87 -31.84
C ASP A 351 5.09 20.35 -32.20
N SER A 352 4.13 19.44 -32.25
CA SER A 352 2.71 19.74 -32.45
C SER A 352 1.80 18.78 -31.65
N ILE A 353 0.57 19.21 -31.35
CA ILE A 353 -0.47 18.41 -30.71
C ILE A 353 -0.83 17.21 -31.58
N GLN A 354 -0.87 17.39 -32.93
CA GLN A 354 -1.14 16.32 -33.86
C GLN A 354 -0.09 15.21 -33.77
N GLU A 355 1.18 15.56 -33.83
CA GLU A 355 2.29 14.60 -33.70
C GLU A 355 2.30 13.91 -32.36
N LEU A 356 2.01 14.66 -31.26
CA LEU A 356 1.93 14.07 -29.92
C LEU A 356 0.82 13.01 -29.86
N ALA A 357 -0.37 13.34 -30.39
CA ALA A 357 -1.51 12.43 -30.41
C ALA A 357 -1.19 11.14 -31.19
N GLU A 358 -0.53 11.25 -32.35
CA GLU A 358 -0.10 10.11 -33.16
C GLU A 358 0.88 9.22 -32.37
N LYS A 359 1.86 9.83 -31.66
CA LYS A 359 2.83 9.10 -30.83
C LYS A 359 2.22 8.33 -29.67
N ILE A 360 1.18 8.88 -29.04
CA ILE A 360 0.50 8.24 -27.91
C ILE A 360 -0.70 7.36 -28.33
N GLY A 361 -0.98 7.27 -29.65
CA GLY A 361 -2.05 6.45 -30.18
C GLY A 361 -3.48 7.01 -29.97
N VAL A 362 -3.60 8.31 -29.76
CA VAL A 362 -4.87 9.02 -29.58
C VAL A 362 -5.27 9.71 -30.89
N LYS A 363 -6.57 9.85 -31.15
CA LYS A 363 -7.05 10.59 -32.34
C LYS A 363 -6.63 12.05 -32.27
N PRO A 364 -5.86 12.58 -33.26
CA PRO A 364 -5.32 13.95 -33.22
C PRO A 364 -6.38 15.03 -33.03
N MET A 365 -7.51 14.92 -33.75
CA MET A 365 -8.61 15.86 -33.61
C MET A 365 -9.18 15.90 -32.18
N ARG A 366 -9.32 14.75 -31.53
CA ARG A 366 -9.85 14.67 -30.18
C ARG A 366 -8.90 15.31 -29.14
N LEU A 367 -7.62 14.98 -29.20
CA LEU A 367 -6.63 15.60 -28.30
C LEU A 367 -6.57 17.11 -28.48
N LYS A 368 -6.64 17.57 -29.75
CA LYS A 368 -6.66 18.99 -30.03
C LYS A 368 -7.90 19.69 -29.46
N GLU A 369 -9.10 19.12 -29.65
CA GLU A 369 -10.34 19.64 -29.09
C GLU A 369 -10.27 19.74 -27.55
N THR A 370 -9.73 18.72 -26.89
CA THR A 370 -9.55 18.68 -25.43
C THR A 370 -8.60 19.78 -24.95
N ILE A 371 -7.46 19.98 -25.62
CA ILE A 371 -6.49 21.01 -25.26
C ILE A 371 -7.08 22.40 -25.52
N ASP A 372 -7.76 22.60 -26.65
CA ASP A 372 -8.40 23.88 -26.98
C ASP A 372 -9.51 24.22 -25.96
N GLU A 373 -10.30 23.24 -25.53
CA GLU A 373 -11.32 23.40 -24.47
C GLU A 373 -10.67 23.76 -23.13
N TYR A 374 -9.66 23.00 -22.72
CA TYR A 374 -8.93 23.27 -21.49
C TYR A 374 -8.28 24.66 -21.49
N ASN A 375 -7.69 25.08 -22.62
CA ASN A 375 -7.12 26.43 -22.75
C ASN A 375 -8.19 27.52 -22.64
N ARG A 376 -9.41 27.31 -23.17
CA ARG A 376 -10.52 28.24 -22.95
C ARG A 376 -10.90 28.36 -21.47
N PHE A 377 -10.90 27.25 -20.73
CA PHE A 377 -11.13 27.29 -19.28
C PHE A 377 -10.04 28.06 -18.54
N CYS A 378 -8.77 27.89 -18.96
CA CYS A 378 -7.66 28.68 -18.42
C CYS A 378 -7.84 30.18 -18.67
N GLU A 379 -8.23 30.60 -19.89
CA GLU A 379 -8.49 32.01 -20.26
C GLU A 379 -9.70 32.59 -19.51
N LYS A 380 -10.74 31.78 -19.31
CA LYS A 380 -11.93 32.14 -18.51
C LYS A 380 -11.65 32.21 -17.01
N GLY A 381 -10.62 31.49 -16.51
CA GLY A 381 -10.32 31.35 -15.10
C GLY A 381 -11.29 30.43 -14.36
N HIS A 382 -12.03 29.57 -15.09
CA HIS A 382 -13.01 28.63 -14.54
C HIS A 382 -13.11 27.38 -15.41
N ASP A 383 -13.03 26.21 -14.77
CA ASP A 383 -13.21 24.91 -15.40
C ASP A 383 -14.69 24.51 -15.34
N ASP A 384 -15.39 24.63 -16.46
CA ASP A 384 -16.83 24.32 -16.55
C ASP A 384 -17.10 22.81 -16.49
N LEU A 385 -16.06 21.97 -16.72
CA LEU A 385 -16.25 20.52 -16.82
C LEU A 385 -16.02 19.80 -15.47
N PHE A 386 -14.95 20.15 -14.76
CA PHE A 386 -14.57 19.46 -13.51
C PHE A 386 -14.40 20.39 -12.32
N ALA A 387 -14.67 21.68 -12.46
CA ALA A 387 -14.53 22.68 -11.41
C ALA A 387 -13.12 22.72 -10.75
N LYS A 388 -12.08 22.46 -11.55
CA LYS A 388 -10.68 22.54 -11.13
C LYS A 388 -10.37 23.94 -10.61
N ASP A 389 -9.69 24.01 -9.45
CA ASP A 389 -9.30 25.27 -8.84
C ASP A 389 -8.48 26.14 -9.84
N SER A 390 -8.87 27.41 -9.99
CA SER A 390 -8.29 28.34 -10.95
C SER A 390 -6.76 28.51 -10.81
N LYS A 391 -6.22 28.34 -9.61
CA LYS A 391 -4.77 28.39 -9.37
C LYS A 391 -3.98 27.29 -10.10
N TYR A 392 -4.65 26.21 -10.53
CA TYR A 392 -4.06 25.12 -11.29
C TYR A 392 -4.44 25.14 -12.78
N LEU A 393 -5.24 26.12 -13.22
CA LEU A 393 -5.55 26.30 -14.64
C LEU A 393 -4.38 26.97 -15.35
N ARG A 394 -3.61 26.19 -16.09
CA ARG A 394 -2.43 26.61 -16.83
C ARG A 394 -2.53 26.15 -18.27
N PRO A 395 -2.52 27.08 -19.25
CA PRO A 395 -2.75 26.72 -20.65
C PRO A 395 -1.56 25.93 -21.22
N ILE A 396 -1.86 25.00 -22.12
CA ILE A 396 -0.90 24.20 -22.87
C ILE A 396 -0.75 24.85 -24.28
N LYS A 397 0.36 25.57 -24.52
CA LYS A 397 0.55 26.38 -25.74
C LYS A 397 1.79 26.02 -26.57
N GLY A 398 2.67 25.17 -26.07
CA GLY A 398 3.91 24.78 -26.72
C GLY A 398 5.07 25.80 -26.50
N PRO A 399 6.12 25.82 -27.34
CA PRO A 399 6.22 25.16 -28.65
C PRO A 399 6.51 23.65 -28.66
N GLN A 400 6.92 23.05 -27.53
CA GLN A 400 7.13 21.63 -27.43
C GLN A 400 6.12 21.05 -26.46
N PHE A 401 5.57 19.88 -26.79
CA PHE A 401 4.57 19.17 -26.04
C PHE A 401 5.14 17.84 -25.55
N TYR A 402 4.76 17.46 -24.34
CA TYR A 402 5.15 16.21 -23.71
C TYR A 402 3.91 15.43 -23.28
N ALA A 403 4.01 14.11 -23.35
CA ALA A 403 3.07 13.19 -22.73
C ALA A 403 3.85 12.18 -21.90
N VAL A 404 3.41 11.96 -20.67
CA VAL A 404 3.92 10.90 -19.82
C VAL A 404 2.78 9.92 -19.54
N ARG A 405 3.00 8.64 -19.87
CA ARG A 405 2.03 7.59 -19.62
C ARG A 405 1.97 7.31 -18.13
N MET A 406 0.75 7.31 -17.59
CA MET A 406 0.50 7.14 -16.17
C MET A 406 -0.24 5.84 -15.92
N ARG A 407 0.23 5.05 -14.98
CA ARG A 407 -0.42 3.80 -14.58
C ARG A 407 -0.75 3.83 -13.10
N THR A 408 -1.87 3.22 -12.71
CA THR A 408 -2.24 3.10 -11.31
C THR A 408 -1.36 2.07 -10.61
N VAL A 409 -0.74 2.49 -9.53
CA VAL A 409 0.14 1.65 -8.70
C VAL A 409 -0.57 1.32 -7.39
N PHE A 410 -0.45 0.10 -6.89
CA PHE A 410 -0.99 -0.31 -5.60
C PHE A 410 0.03 -1.06 -4.75
N LEU A 411 -0.06 -0.90 -3.42
CA LEU A 411 0.88 -1.49 -2.47
C LEU A 411 0.52 -2.92 -2.08
N GLY A 412 -0.77 -3.21 -1.98
CA GLY A 412 -1.24 -4.52 -1.57
C GLY A 412 -2.74 -4.70 -1.69
N THR A 413 -3.19 -5.90 -1.37
CA THR A 413 -4.61 -6.24 -1.24
C THR A 413 -5.03 -6.01 0.21
N LEU A 414 -6.17 -5.35 0.41
CA LEU A 414 -6.65 -4.92 1.74
C LEU A 414 -7.80 -5.80 2.27
N GLY A 415 -8.03 -6.91 1.61
CA GLY A 415 -9.00 -7.91 1.99
C GLY A 415 -8.44 -9.32 1.85
N GLY A 416 -9.07 -10.26 2.49
CA GLY A 416 -8.61 -11.65 2.52
C GLY A 416 -9.41 -12.50 3.48
N ILE A 417 -8.76 -13.03 4.48
CA ILE A 417 -9.33 -13.91 5.50
C ILE A 417 -10.20 -13.09 6.46
N LYS A 418 -11.44 -13.51 6.67
CA LYS A 418 -12.32 -12.91 7.67
C LYS A 418 -11.77 -13.13 9.08
N ILE A 419 -11.65 -12.04 9.85
CA ILE A 419 -11.15 -12.08 11.23
C ILE A 419 -12.07 -11.27 12.17
N ASN A 420 -11.94 -11.53 13.46
CA ASN A 420 -12.54 -10.71 14.51
C ASN A 420 -11.53 -9.68 15.07
N GLN A 421 -11.93 -8.89 16.07
CA GLN A 421 -11.09 -7.88 16.74
C GLN A 421 -9.89 -8.46 17.51
N LYS A 422 -9.81 -9.76 17.69
CA LYS A 422 -8.67 -10.48 18.27
C LYS A 422 -7.75 -11.08 17.21
N THR A 423 -8.05 -10.81 15.92
CA THR A 423 -7.39 -11.40 14.75
C THR A 423 -7.55 -12.91 14.60
N GLU A 424 -8.50 -13.51 15.33
CA GLU A 424 -8.87 -14.92 15.20
C GLU A 424 -9.61 -15.11 13.86
N VAL A 425 -9.25 -16.14 13.13
CA VAL A 425 -9.89 -16.48 11.84
C VAL A 425 -11.29 -17.01 12.05
N ILE A 426 -12.22 -16.55 11.23
CA ILE A 426 -13.64 -16.88 11.27
C ILE A 426 -13.99 -17.82 10.12
N ASP A 427 -14.75 -18.90 10.40
CA ASP A 427 -15.22 -19.85 9.41
C ASP A 427 -16.51 -19.35 8.71
N LYS A 428 -16.95 -20.08 7.68
CA LYS A 428 -18.18 -19.78 6.91
C LYS A 428 -19.48 -19.89 7.73
N LYS A 429 -19.43 -20.31 9.00
CA LYS A 429 -20.55 -20.37 9.94
C LYS A 429 -20.41 -19.34 11.07
N ASP A 430 -19.60 -18.31 10.85
CA ASP A 430 -19.29 -17.24 11.82
C ASP A 430 -18.68 -17.75 13.16
N ARG A 431 -17.96 -18.86 13.14
CA ARG A 431 -17.27 -19.41 14.30
C ARG A 431 -15.77 -19.21 14.20
N VAL A 432 -15.11 -19.02 15.31
CA VAL A 432 -13.64 -18.98 15.38
C VAL A 432 -13.06 -20.35 15.02
N ILE A 433 -12.00 -20.37 14.19
CA ILE A 433 -11.15 -21.56 13.99
C ILE A 433 -10.07 -21.51 15.09
N PRO A 434 -10.16 -22.38 16.11
CA PRO A 434 -9.26 -22.31 17.25
C PRO A 434 -7.78 -22.52 16.87
N GLY A 435 -6.91 -21.63 17.34
CA GLY A 435 -5.47 -21.66 17.05
C GLY A 435 -5.06 -21.06 15.70
N LEU A 436 -6.01 -20.49 14.90
CA LEU A 436 -5.69 -19.85 13.64
C LEU A 436 -5.91 -18.34 13.72
N TYR A 437 -4.89 -17.58 13.31
CA TYR A 437 -4.87 -16.11 13.26
C TYR A 437 -4.45 -15.63 11.88
N ALA A 438 -4.96 -14.47 11.44
CA ALA A 438 -4.51 -13.82 10.20
C ALA A 438 -4.28 -12.32 10.46
N VAL A 439 -3.20 -11.78 9.86
CA VAL A 439 -2.71 -10.43 10.13
C VAL A 439 -2.20 -9.74 8.86
N GLY A 440 -2.12 -8.42 8.90
CA GLY A 440 -1.64 -7.62 7.77
C GLY A 440 -2.50 -7.81 6.52
N PHE A 441 -1.89 -7.88 5.36
CA PHE A 441 -2.60 -7.98 4.08
C PHE A 441 -3.30 -9.33 3.81
N ASP A 442 -3.09 -10.33 4.65
CA ASP A 442 -3.89 -11.56 4.56
C ASP A 442 -5.27 -11.43 5.20
N ALA A 443 -5.45 -10.42 6.08
CA ALA A 443 -6.67 -10.23 6.86
C ALA A 443 -7.60 -9.21 6.21
N GLY A 444 -8.90 -9.52 6.17
CA GLY A 444 -9.97 -8.64 5.72
C GLY A 444 -10.66 -7.88 6.86
N GLY A 445 -11.63 -7.05 6.50
CA GLY A 445 -12.53 -6.35 7.42
C GLY A 445 -12.08 -4.98 7.92
N MET A 446 -10.81 -4.59 7.76
CA MET A 446 -10.32 -3.30 8.24
C MET A 446 -10.75 -2.11 7.37
N TYR A 447 -10.90 -2.30 6.06
CA TYR A 447 -11.02 -1.18 5.10
C TYR A 447 -12.39 -1.04 4.44
N GLY A 448 -13.27 -2.04 4.59
CA GLY A 448 -14.58 -2.04 3.93
C GLY A 448 -14.46 -2.06 2.41
N ASP A 449 -14.59 -0.91 1.76
CA ASP A 449 -14.52 -0.74 0.32
C ASP A 449 -13.44 0.26 -0.15
N SER A 450 -12.74 0.92 0.79
CA SER A 450 -11.82 2.02 0.47
C SER A 450 -10.63 2.07 1.40
N TYR A 451 -9.46 2.38 0.86
CA TYR A 451 -8.26 2.65 1.66
C TYR A 451 -8.37 4.00 2.36
N SER A 452 -8.52 3.98 3.69
CA SER A 452 -8.79 5.15 4.54
C SER A 452 -7.55 6.01 4.83
N ILE A 453 -6.75 6.33 3.81
CA ILE A 453 -5.50 7.08 3.95
C ILE A 453 -5.72 8.52 4.47
N LYS A 454 -6.78 9.20 4.03
CA LYS A 454 -7.02 10.60 4.43
C LYS A 454 -7.28 10.75 5.92
N PRO A 455 -8.24 9.99 6.54
CA PRO A 455 -8.47 10.08 7.97
C PRO A 455 -7.39 9.41 8.83
N ALA A 456 -6.60 8.49 8.26
CA ALA A 456 -5.68 7.65 9.00
C ALA A 456 -4.41 7.34 8.20
N SER A 457 -3.65 8.38 7.85
CA SER A 457 -2.38 8.19 7.11
C SER A 457 -1.45 7.24 7.86
N GLY A 458 -0.89 6.25 7.14
CA GLY A 458 -0.07 5.19 7.71
C GLY A 458 -0.84 4.00 8.28
N ILE A 459 -2.18 3.92 8.03
CA ILE A 459 -3.04 2.88 8.60
C ILE A 459 -2.68 1.48 8.11
N SER A 460 -2.17 1.33 6.90
CA SER A 460 -1.79 0.03 6.34
C SER A 460 -0.63 -0.60 7.14
N ALA A 461 0.45 0.15 7.36
CA ALA A 461 1.54 -0.29 8.25
C ALA A 461 1.08 -0.39 9.72
N GLY A 462 0.24 0.54 10.16
CA GLY A 462 -0.38 0.53 11.49
C GLY A 462 -1.22 -0.73 11.72
N PHE A 463 -2.08 -1.09 10.78
CA PHE A 463 -2.86 -2.33 10.84
C PHE A 463 -1.97 -3.57 10.84
N ALA A 464 -0.96 -3.62 9.97
CA ALA A 464 -0.06 -4.76 9.89
C ALA A 464 0.63 -5.02 11.25
N ILE A 465 1.20 -3.99 11.88
CA ILE A 465 1.92 -4.11 13.14
C ILE A 465 0.96 -4.38 14.29
N ASN A 466 -0.16 -3.64 14.38
CA ASN A 466 -1.15 -3.81 15.44
C ASN A 466 -1.80 -5.18 15.40
N SER A 467 -2.23 -5.65 14.22
CA SER A 467 -2.83 -6.98 14.07
C SER A 467 -1.86 -8.08 14.48
N GLY A 468 -0.57 -7.95 14.11
CA GLY A 468 0.47 -8.89 14.54
C GLY A 468 0.62 -8.94 16.07
N ARG A 469 0.69 -7.78 16.74
CA ARG A 469 0.78 -7.70 18.21
C ARG A 469 -0.47 -8.25 18.89
N ILE A 470 -1.66 -7.97 18.36
CA ILE A 470 -2.93 -8.51 18.86
C ILE A 470 -2.94 -10.03 18.72
N ALA A 471 -2.55 -10.57 17.56
CA ALA A 471 -2.44 -12.00 17.31
C ALA A 471 -1.49 -12.68 18.33
N GLY A 472 -0.29 -12.11 18.50
CA GLY A 472 0.70 -12.68 19.44
C GLY A 472 0.17 -12.77 20.87
N ARG A 473 -0.45 -11.70 21.39
CA ARG A 473 -1.06 -11.70 22.73
C ARG A 473 -2.24 -12.68 22.87
N ASN A 474 -3.07 -12.79 21.84
CA ASN A 474 -4.19 -13.74 21.89
C ASN A 474 -3.73 -15.19 21.70
N ALA A 475 -2.67 -15.43 20.93
CA ALA A 475 -2.02 -16.72 20.85
C ALA A 475 -1.48 -17.20 22.21
N LEU A 476 -0.85 -16.31 22.99
CA LEU A 476 -0.39 -16.61 24.36
C LEU A 476 -1.57 -16.97 25.27
N ARG A 477 -2.66 -16.18 25.26
CA ARG A 477 -3.88 -16.49 26.04
C ARG A 477 -4.48 -17.84 25.66
N TYR A 478 -4.51 -18.17 24.36
CA TYR A 478 -4.99 -19.47 23.86
C TYR A 478 -4.11 -20.61 24.35
N LEU A 479 -2.79 -20.40 24.49
CA LEU A 479 -1.84 -21.36 25.03
C LEU A 479 -1.84 -21.44 26.56
N GLY A 480 -2.57 -20.58 27.26
CA GLY A 480 -2.57 -20.50 28.74
C GLY A 480 -1.31 -19.84 29.31
N LYS A 481 -0.66 -18.98 28.55
CA LYS A 481 0.57 -18.26 28.92
C LYS A 481 0.33 -16.78 29.13
#